data_1a091a39cb86e37961bb4533744aa232
#
_entry.id   1a091a39cb86e37961bb4533744aa232
#
_cell.length_a   1.000
_cell.length_b   1.000
_cell.length_c   1.000
_cell.angle_alpha   90.00
_cell.angle_beta   90.00
_cell.angle_gamma   90.00
#
_symmetry.space_group_name_H-M   'P 1'
#
loop_
_entity.id
_entity.type
_entity.pdbx_description
1 polymer ?
#
loop_
_entity_poly.entity_id
_entity_poly.type
_entity_poly.pdbx_seq_one_letter_code
_entity_poly.pdbx_strand_id
1 'polypeptide(L)'
;MKFSIFILLLSIFSECSSSPADNNWAMIKQAAQIDDSAQSIGSYTAGCLSGAVTLPQNGTGYQLMRPTRGRSYGHPDLIRFIESIAKTAHLQHWGVLLIGDLGQPRGGPTPSGHRSHQTGLDVDIWYLLSQQAATRSLAFNERETWSAPSVLVAKSDAIDDNQWSIAHEKILETAARRPEVDRIFVNPSVKRLLCARKSAHDWLRKIRPWWGHDDHFHVRLKCPLNNKNCTGQEPLPESDGCDASLAWWFSEEAKTPVPAAKKLEPLTLPALCDVVLKK
;
A
#
# COMPACT_ATOMS: atom_id res chain seq x y z
N MET A 1 34.37 -19.85 -44.43
CA MET A 1 33.02 -19.33 -44.19
C MET A 1 32.58 -19.77 -42.78
N LYS A 2 32.57 -18.82 -41.82
CA LYS A 2 32.11 -19.08 -40.44
C LYS A 2 30.70 -18.50 -40.33
N PHE A 3 29.69 -19.36 -40.13
CA PHE A 3 28.33 -18.93 -39.86
C PHE A 3 28.22 -18.64 -38.36
N SER A 4 27.95 -17.38 -38.02
CA SER A 4 27.59 -16.97 -36.65
C SER A 4 26.09 -17.09 -36.52
N ILE A 5 25.67 -17.98 -35.66
CA ILE A 5 24.26 -18.14 -35.26
C ILE A 5 23.97 -17.08 -34.18
N PHE A 6 23.17 -16.07 -34.53
CA PHE A 6 22.60 -15.13 -33.56
C PHE A 6 21.42 -15.82 -32.86
N ILE A 7 21.58 -16.16 -31.58
CA ILE A 7 20.50 -16.63 -30.74
C ILE A 7 19.77 -15.39 -30.20
N LEU A 8 18.56 -15.17 -30.72
CA LEU A 8 17.66 -14.13 -30.27
C LEU A 8 17.02 -14.60 -28.94
N LEU A 9 17.48 -14.08 -27.82
CA LEU A 9 16.85 -14.29 -26.52
C LEU A 9 15.52 -13.52 -26.47
N LEU A 10 14.42 -14.22 -26.71
CA LEU A 10 13.07 -13.73 -26.41
C LEU A 10 12.90 -13.68 -24.89
N SER A 11 12.92 -12.49 -24.30
CA SER A 11 12.50 -12.26 -22.94
C SER A 11 10.97 -12.43 -22.85
N ILE A 12 10.54 -13.56 -22.30
CA ILE A 12 9.13 -13.80 -22.00
C ILE A 12 8.78 -12.96 -20.78
N PHE A 13 8.23 -11.78 -21.01
CA PHE A 13 7.49 -11.06 -19.97
C PHE A 13 6.26 -11.89 -19.62
N SER A 14 6.25 -12.50 -18.44
CA SER A 14 5.08 -13.17 -17.89
C SER A 14 4.05 -12.08 -17.57
N GLU A 15 3.16 -11.79 -18.51
CA GLU A 15 1.97 -10.98 -18.23
C GLU A 15 1.14 -11.74 -17.20
N CYS A 16 0.99 -11.13 -16.03
CA CYS A 16 0.08 -11.60 -14.99
C CYS A 16 -1.35 -11.38 -15.51
N SER A 17 -1.90 -12.37 -16.22
CA SER A 17 -3.28 -12.32 -16.73
C SER A 17 -4.24 -12.25 -15.56
N SER A 18 -4.98 -11.15 -15.42
CA SER A 18 -6.09 -11.00 -14.47
C SER A 18 -7.18 -12.03 -14.77
N SER A 19 -7.83 -12.54 -13.72
CA SER A 19 -8.99 -13.41 -13.89
C SER A 19 -10.19 -12.61 -14.43
N PRO A 20 -11.15 -13.24 -15.14
CA PRO A 20 -12.38 -12.56 -15.55
C PRO A 20 -13.17 -11.96 -14.37
N ALA A 21 -13.10 -12.57 -13.19
CA ALA A 21 -13.74 -12.07 -11.97
C ALA A 21 -13.11 -10.76 -11.49
N ASP A 22 -11.79 -10.62 -11.58
CA ASP A 22 -11.08 -9.39 -11.16
C ASP A 22 -11.44 -8.20 -12.04
N ASN A 23 -11.66 -8.45 -13.34
CA ASN A 23 -12.07 -7.42 -14.29
C ASN A 23 -13.46 -6.86 -13.98
N ASN A 24 -14.40 -7.67 -13.46
CA ASN A 24 -15.75 -7.20 -13.11
C ASN A 24 -15.70 -6.12 -12.03
N TRP A 25 -14.85 -6.27 -11.01
CA TRP A 25 -14.67 -5.27 -9.96
C TRP A 25 -14.07 -3.97 -10.49
N ALA A 26 -13.10 -4.04 -11.39
CA ALA A 26 -12.44 -2.88 -12.00
C ALA A 26 -13.34 -2.07 -12.93
N MET A 27 -14.39 -2.68 -13.50
CA MET A 27 -15.37 -2.00 -14.36
C MET A 27 -16.33 -1.10 -13.59
N ILE A 28 -16.47 -1.30 -12.27
CA ILE A 28 -17.39 -0.53 -11.43
C ILE A 28 -16.80 0.85 -11.17
N LYS A 29 -17.62 1.89 -11.39
CA LYS A 29 -17.21 3.28 -11.20
C LYS A 29 -17.91 3.98 -10.03
N GLN A 30 -18.86 3.32 -9.38
CA GLN A 30 -19.64 3.88 -8.29
C GLN A 30 -19.61 2.99 -7.06
N ALA A 31 -19.49 3.61 -5.90
CA ALA A 31 -19.66 2.93 -4.64
C ALA A 31 -21.10 2.40 -4.49
N ALA A 32 -21.25 1.35 -3.71
CA ALA A 32 -22.56 0.84 -3.30
C ALA A 32 -22.60 0.72 -1.78
N GLN A 33 -23.79 0.83 -1.22
CA GLN A 33 -24.03 0.67 0.21
C GLN A 33 -25.17 -0.35 0.40
N ILE A 34 -24.93 -1.36 1.22
CA ILE A 34 -25.90 -2.42 1.52
C ILE A 34 -26.48 -2.31 2.92
N ASP A 35 -25.84 -1.55 3.80
CA ASP A 35 -26.25 -1.27 5.20
C ASP A 35 -26.26 0.23 5.48
N ASP A 36 -26.75 0.63 6.65
CA ASP A 36 -26.79 2.03 7.10
C ASP A 36 -25.40 2.67 7.26
N SER A 37 -24.37 1.85 7.42
CA SER A 37 -22.97 2.29 7.58
C SER A 37 -22.03 1.56 6.62
N ALA A 38 -20.84 2.15 6.42
CA ALA A 38 -19.79 1.51 5.64
C ALA A 38 -19.34 0.19 6.28
N GLN A 39 -19.11 -0.84 5.47
CA GLN A 39 -18.72 -2.17 5.89
C GLN A 39 -17.53 -2.66 5.08
N SER A 40 -16.41 -2.90 5.75
CA SER A 40 -15.34 -3.74 5.24
C SER A 40 -15.75 -5.21 5.42
N ILE A 41 -15.68 -6.01 4.37
CA ILE A 41 -16.18 -7.39 4.34
C ILE A 41 -15.07 -8.33 3.92
N GLY A 42 -14.85 -9.40 4.67
CA GLY A 42 -13.80 -10.37 4.40
C GLY A 42 -12.41 -9.90 4.83
N SER A 43 -11.38 -10.51 4.26
CA SER A 43 -9.99 -10.19 4.54
C SER A 43 -9.40 -9.22 3.50
N TYR A 44 -8.25 -8.66 3.80
CA TYR A 44 -7.54 -7.71 2.93
C TYR A 44 -7.20 -8.27 1.53
N THR A 45 -7.14 -9.61 1.36
CA THR A 45 -6.87 -10.30 0.09
C THR A 45 -8.05 -11.09 -0.47
N ALA A 46 -9.15 -11.16 0.28
CA ALA A 46 -10.39 -11.84 -0.14
C ALA A 46 -11.56 -11.10 0.52
N GLY A 47 -11.90 -9.95 -0.02
CA GLY A 47 -12.93 -9.10 0.57
C GLY A 47 -13.49 -8.06 -0.39
N CYS A 48 -14.35 -7.21 0.14
CA CYS A 48 -14.96 -6.10 -0.57
C CYS A 48 -15.35 -4.97 0.40
N LEU A 49 -15.86 -3.87 -0.14
CA LEU A 49 -16.23 -2.68 0.61
C LEU A 49 -17.62 -2.19 0.22
N SER A 50 -18.50 -2.07 1.19
CA SER A 50 -19.79 -1.39 1.07
C SER A 50 -19.71 0.00 1.70
N GLY A 51 -20.32 1.00 1.10
CA GLY A 51 -20.34 2.38 1.63
C GLY A 51 -18.98 3.07 1.54
N ALA A 52 -18.21 2.77 0.49
CA ALA A 52 -16.95 3.45 0.23
C ALA A 52 -17.15 4.96 0.04
N VAL A 53 -16.18 5.74 0.52
CA VAL A 53 -16.07 7.16 0.21
C VAL A 53 -14.78 7.41 -0.56
N THR A 54 -14.80 8.40 -1.44
CA THR A 54 -13.63 8.76 -2.22
C THR A 54 -12.77 9.77 -1.49
N LEU A 55 -11.44 9.60 -1.56
CA LEU A 55 -10.50 10.61 -1.11
C LEU A 55 -10.51 11.77 -2.12
N PRO A 56 -10.73 13.02 -1.71
CA PRO A 56 -10.60 14.18 -2.59
C PRO A 56 -9.20 14.26 -3.21
N GLN A 57 -9.10 14.83 -4.43
CA GLN A 57 -7.81 14.94 -5.12
C GLN A 57 -6.78 15.79 -4.37
N ASN A 58 -7.24 16.73 -3.54
CA ASN A 58 -6.40 17.58 -2.70
C ASN A 58 -7.03 17.72 -1.32
N GLY A 59 -6.18 17.78 -0.32
CA GLY A 59 -6.54 18.13 1.06
C GLY A 59 -5.38 18.76 1.80
N THR A 60 -5.60 19.15 3.05
CA THR A 60 -4.55 19.73 3.87
C THR A 60 -3.41 18.71 4.06
N GLY A 61 -2.28 18.98 3.41
CA GLY A 61 -1.06 18.18 3.54
C GLY A 61 -1.02 16.92 2.66
N TYR A 62 -1.94 16.74 1.71
CA TYR A 62 -1.85 15.64 0.75
C TYR A 62 -2.33 15.99 -0.65
N GLN A 63 -1.91 15.20 -1.63
CA GLN A 63 -2.42 15.17 -2.99
C GLN A 63 -2.55 13.73 -3.47
N LEU A 64 -3.69 13.40 -4.10
CA LEU A 64 -3.96 12.08 -4.67
C LEU A 64 -3.22 11.91 -6.00
N MET A 65 -2.59 10.76 -6.20
CA MET A 65 -1.88 10.37 -7.42
C MET A 65 -2.67 9.31 -8.19
N ARG A 66 -2.38 9.16 -9.50
CA ARG A 66 -2.98 8.14 -10.38
C ARG A 66 -4.52 8.13 -10.40
N PRO A 67 -5.21 9.28 -10.52
CA PRO A 67 -6.67 9.34 -10.46
C PRO A 67 -7.38 8.45 -11.50
N THR A 68 -6.78 8.20 -12.69
CA THR A 68 -7.39 7.34 -13.73
C THR A 68 -7.47 5.87 -13.34
N ARG A 69 -6.70 5.42 -12.34
CA ARG A 69 -6.79 4.04 -11.85
C ARG A 69 -8.12 3.74 -11.16
N GLY A 70 -8.87 4.77 -10.74
CA GLY A 70 -10.11 4.60 -9.99
C GLY A 70 -9.92 3.95 -8.62
N ARG A 71 -8.74 4.10 -8.02
CA ARG A 71 -8.35 3.50 -6.73
C ARG A 71 -8.19 4.57 -5.65
N SER A 72 -9.18 5.43 -5.55
CA SER A 72 -9.23 6.51 -4.54
C SER A 72 -10.31 6.30 -3.48
N TYR A 73 -10.86 5.09 -3.39
CA TYR A 73 -11.96 4.77 -2.49
C TYR A 73 -11.49 4.00 -1.27
N GLY A 74 -12.08 4.31 -0.11
CA GLY A 74 -11.78 3.64 1.13
C GLY A 74 -12.95 3.64 2.10
N HIS A 75 -12.82 2.87 3.17
CA HIS A 75 -13.70 2.99 4.33
C HIS A 75 -13.57 4.42 4.91
N PRO A 76 -14.63 5.04 5.45
CA PRO A 76 -14.53 6.38 6.04
C PRO A 76 -13.41 6.53 7.09
N ASP A 77 -13.09 5.47 7.82
CA ASP A 77 -11.99 5.48 8.79
C ASP A 77 -10.63 5.64 8.12
N LEU A 78 -10.43 5.02 6.95
CA LEU A 78 -9.20 5.17 6.17
C LEU A 78 -9.05 6.61 5.66
N ILE A 79 -10.13 7.21 5.17
CA ILE A 79 -10.09 8.60 4.69
C ILE A 79 -9.73 9.54 5.85
N ARG A 80 -10.39 9.39 7.02
CA ARG A 80 -10.04 10.19 8.22
C ARG A 80 -8.60 10.00 8.68
N PHE A 81 -8.10 8.77 8.62
CA PHE A 81 -6.70 8.47 8.94
C PHE A 81 -5.75 9.24 8.01
N ILE A 82 -5.95 9.15 6.69
CA ILE A 82 -5.11 9.84 5.68
C ILE A 82 -5.12 11.35 5.94
N GLU A 83 -6.30 11.95 6.08
CA GLU A 83 -6.44 13.38 6.34
C GLU A 83 -5.74 13.81 7.64
N SER A 84 -5.84 12.99 8.68
CA SER A 84 -5.24 13.28 9.98
C SER A 84 -3.71 13.25 9.94
N ILE A 85 -3.10 12.21 9.34
CA ILE A 85 -1.63 12.15 9.26
C ILE A 85 -1.07 13.19 8.30
N ALA A 86 -1.75 13.46 7.19
CA ALA A 86 -1.36 14.49 6.23
C ALA A 86 -1.40 15.89 6.85
N LYS A 87 -2.46 16.20 7.58
CA LYS A 87 -2.55 17.46 8.34
C LYS A 87 -1.41 17.58 9.36
N THR A 88 -1.06 16.49 10.05
CA THR A 88 0.06 16.49 11.00
C THR A 88 1.37 16.75 10.26
N ALA A 89 1.64 16.05 9.15
CA ALA A 89 2.85 16.25 8.36
C ALA A 89 2.98 17.71 7.87
N HIS A 90 1.88 18.29 7.41
CA HIS A 90 1.81 19.68 6.96
C HIS A 90 2.13 20.68 8.12
N LEU A 91 1.47 20.52 9.27
CA LEU A 91 1.67 21.41 10.42
C LEU A 91 3.07 21.30 11.02
N GLN A 92 3.71 20.16 10.89
CA GLN A 92 5.08 19.91 11.36
C GLN A 92 6.14 20.23 10.29
N HIS A 93 5.73 20.74 9.12
CA HIS A 93 6.61 21.06 7.99
C HIS A 93 7.45 19.87 7.50
N TRP A 94 6.90 18.64 7.59
CA TRP A 94 7.57 17.43 7.08
C TRP A 94 7.37 17.25 5.58
N GLY A 95 6.39 17.92 4.98
CA GLY A 95 6.08 17.89 3.55
C GLY A 95 4.60 17.63 3.28
N VAL A 96 4.29 17.39 2.01
CA VAL A 96 2.96 17.01 1.52
C VAL A 96 3.00 15.55 1.10
N LEU A 97 2.04 14.77 1.59
CA LEU A 97 1.95 13.35 1.28
C LEU A 97 1.35 13.15 -0.11
N LEU A 98 2.01 12.35 -0.94
CA LEU A 98 1.47 11.89 -2.22
C LEU A 98 0.80 10.54 -2.01
N ILE A 99 -0.53 10.53 -2.13
CA ILE A 99 -1.34 9.36 -1.85
C ILE A 99 -1.51 8.54 -3.14
N GLY A 100 -1.04 7.31 -3.11
CA GLY A 100 -1.14 6.35 -4.20
C GLY A 100 -2.48 5.60 -4.20
N ASP A 101 -2.41 4.28 -4.37
CA ASP A 101 -3.61 3.45 -4.45
C ASP A 101 -4.26 3.27 -3.05
N LEU A 102 -5.57 3.46 -2.97
CA LEU A 102 -6.48 2.97 -1.95
C LEU A 102 -7.21 1.73 -2.51
N GLY A 103 -8.52 1.67 -2.38
CA GLY A 103 -9.37 0.63 -2.96
C GLY A 103 -10.18 1.12 -4.16
N GLN A 104 -10.86 0.17 -4.82
CA GLN A 104 -11.85 0.41 -5.85
C GLN A 104 -13.18 0.88 -5.23
N PRO A 105 -14.15 1.40 -6.00
CA PRO A 105 -15.43 1.92 -5.48
C PRO A 105 -16.22 0.93 -4.60
N ARG A 106 -16.05 -0.36 -4.82
CA ARG A 106 -16.66 -1.44 -4.02
C ARG A 106 -15.62 -2.38 -3.40
N GLY A 107 -14.35 -1.95 -3.36
CA GLY A 107 -13.26 -2.85 -2.99
C GLY A 107 -13.10 -4.00 -3.99
N GLY A 108 -12.88 -5.19 -3.48
CA GLY A 108 -12.74 -6.42 -4.28
C GLY A 108 -11.38 -6.55 -4.97
N PRO A 109 -11.16 -7.68 -5.65
CA PRO A 109 -9.91 -7.95 -6.35
C PRO A 109 -9.58 -6.91 -7.41
N THR A 110 -8.29 -6.59 -7.57
CA THR A 110 -7.80 -5.71 -8.61
C THR A 110 -7.12 -6.51 -9.73
N PRO A 111 -7.26 -6.12 -11.01
CA PRO A 111 -6.69 -6.85 -12.14
C PRO A 111 -5.16 -6.80 -12.16
N SER A 112 -4.54 -5.86 -11.48
CA SER A 112 -3.09 -5.69 -11.46
C SER A 112 -2.62 -4.95 -10.20
N GLY A 113 -1.36 -5.13 -9.84
CA GLY A 113 -0.66 -4.41 -8.80
C GLY A 113 -0.75 -5.09 -7.45
N HIS A 114 -1.84 -4.93 -6.74
CA HIS A 114 -1.96 -5.35 -5.36
C HIS A 114 -2.89 -6.54 -5.17
N ARG A 115 -2.51 -7.47 -4.28
CA ARG A 115 -3.41 -8.53 -3.81
C ARG A 115 -4.29 -8.06 -2.66
N SER A 116 -3.90 -6.99 -1.96
CA SER A 116 -4.64 -6.33 -0.89
C SER A 116 -5.50 -5.16 -1.41
N HIS A 117 -5.85 -4.22 -0.55
CA HIS A 117 -6.73 -3.07 -0.84
C HIS A 117 -8.20 -3.43 -1.11
N GLN A 118 -8.59 -4.68 -0.88
CA GLN A 118 -9.93 -5.16 -1.25
C GLN A 118 -11.03 -4.70 -0.28
N THR A 119 -10.68 -4.43 0.97
CA THR A 119 -11.63 -4.06 2.04
C THR A 119 -11.71 -2.56 2.32
N GLY A 120 -10.93 -1.75 1.58
CA GLY A 120 -10.88 -0.29 1.77
C GLY A 120 -10.21 0.16 3.06
N LEU A 121 -9.33 -0.68 3.63
CA LEU A 121 -8.56 -0.40 4.85
C LEU A 121 -7.05 -0.24 4.59
N ASP A 122 -6.65 -0.25 3.33
CA ASP A 122 -5.26 -0.18 2.90
C ASP A 122 -5.01 1.10 2.07
N VAL A 123 -3.83 1.72 2.24
CA VAL A 123 -3.38 2.87 1.44
C VAL A 123 -1.87 2.82 1.23
N ASP A 124 -1.46 3.14 0.00
CA ASP A 124 -0.06 3.37 -0.36
C ASP A 124 0.25 4.86 -0.29
N ILE A 125 1.31 5.23 0.41
CA ILE A 125 1.77 6.61 0.56
C ILE A 125 3.20 6.68 0.07
N TRP A 126 3.46 7.51 -0.94
CA TRP A 126 4.77 7.63 -1.54
C TRP A 126 5.78 8.26 -0.59
N TYR A 127 7.03 7.82 -0.66
CA TYR A 127 8.13 8.49 0.06
C TYR A 127 8.51 9.83 -0.57
N LEU A 128 8.09 10.12 -1.80
CA LEU A 128 8.40 11.38 -2.46
C LEU A 128 7.77 12.58 -1.74
N LEU A 129 8.58 13.35 -1.01
CA LEU A 129 8.20 14.63 -0.38
C LEU A 129 8.55 15.79 -1.32
N SER A 130 7.73 16.00 -2.36
CA SER A 130 7.99 16.97 -3.42
C SER A 130 7.76 18.42 -2.95
N GLN A 131 8.76 19.28 -3.14
CA GLN A 131 8.63 20.74 -2.93
C GLN A 131 7.56 21.34 -3.86
N GLN A 132 7.45 20.87 -5.08
CA GLN A 132 6.44 21.30 -6.03
C GLN A 132 5.02 21.01 -5.50
N ALA A 133 4.78 19.78 -5.03
CA ALA A 133 3.50 19.41 -4.45
C ALA A 133 3.19 20.17 -3.13
N ALA A 134 4.22 20.63 -2.42
CA ALA A 134 4.07 21.43 -1.20
C ALA A 134 3.63 22.88 -1.47
N THR A 135 3.90 23.40 -2.66
CA THR A 135 3.65 24.80 -3.02
C THR A 135 2.42 25.03 -3.90
N ARG A 136 1.95 24.00 -4.61
CA ARG A 136 0.79 24.09 -5.52
C ARG A 136 0.11 22.75 -5.69
N SER A 137 -1.11 22.78 -6.20
CA SER A 137 -1.77 21.57 -6.71
C SER A 137 -1.06 21.09 -7.98
N LEU A 138 -0.82 19.77 -8.04
CA LEU A 138 -0.28 19.11 -9.22
C LEU A 138 -1.33 19.09 -10.35
N ALA A 139 -0.88 19.29 -11.57
CA ALA A 139 -1.71 19.14 -12.75
C ALA A 139 -2.08 17.66 -12.98
N PHE A 140 -3.15 17.40 -13.74
CA PHE A 140 -3.62 16.04 -13.99
C PHE A 140 -2.52 15.13 -14.58
N ASN A 141 -1.78 15.60 -15.57
CA ASN A 141 -0.68 14.83 -16.18
C ASN A 141 0.45 14.56 -15.21
N GLU A 142 0.77 15.48 -14.30
CA GLU A 142 1.79 15.25 -13.28
C GLU A 142 1.37 14.12 -12.33
N ARG A 143 0.09 14.11 -11.90
CA ARG A 143 -0.46 13.04 -11.07
C ARG A 143 -0.41 11.67 -11.76
N GLU A 144 -0.60 11.64 -13.08
CA GLU A 144 -0.61 10.41 -13.87
C GLU A 144 0.79 9.92 -14.23
N THR A 145 1.76 10.82 -14.40
CA THR A 145 3.07 10.45 -14.96
C THR A 145 4.22 10.42 -13.95
N TRP A 146 4.10 11.15 -12.83
CA TRP A 146 5.15 11.11 -11.83
C TRP A 146 5.30 9.71 -11.24
N SER A 147 6.52 9.36 -10.86
CA SER A 147 6.86 8.16 -10.10
C SER A 147 7.60 8.57 -8.84
N ALA A 148 7.34 7.89 -7.74
CA ALA A 148 8.18 8.01 -6.57
C ALA A 148 9.53 7.34 -6.84
N PRO A 149 10.65 8.01 -6.57
CA PRO A 149 11.96 7.35 -6.63
C PRO A 149 12.07 6.32 -5.49
N SER A 150 12.87 5.29 -5.73
CA SER A 150 13.28 4.39 -4.65
C SER A 150 14.09 5.17 -3.59
N VAL A 151 13.84 4.89 -2.32
CA VAL A 151 14.66 5.40 -1.21
C VAL A 151 15.95 4.59 -1.00
N LEU A 152 16.22 3.65 -1.90
CA LEU A 152 17.44 2.83 -1.86
C LEU A 152 18.42 3.28 -2.93
N VAL A 153 19.70 3.15 -2.63
CA VAL A 153 20.76 3.25 -3.63
C VAL A 153 20.58 2.12 -4.65
N ALA A 154 20.66 2.44 -5.94
CA ALA A 154 20.43 1.49 -7.02
C ALA A 154 21.25 0.19 -6.84
N LYS A 155 20.58 -0.95 -6.93
CA LYS A 155 21.17 -2.30 -6.77
C LYS A 155 21.85 -2.54 -5.41
N SER A 156 21.37 -1.87 -4.36
CA SER A 156 21.93 -1.95 -3.03
C SER A 156 20.81 -2.06 -1.98
N ASP A 157 21.15 -2.59 -0.81
CA ASP A 157 20.30 -2.55 0.38
C ASP A 157 20.57 -1.29 1.25
N ALA A 158 21.34 -0.32 0.75
CA ALA A 158 21.62 0.94 1.44
C ALA A 158 20.53 1.97 1.17
N ILE A 159 20.20 2.75 2.18
CA ILE A 159 19.31 3.92 2.02
C ILE A 159 20.07 5.03 1.27
N ASP A 160 19.38 5.69 0.35
CA ASP A 160 19.86 6.89 -0.35
C ASP A 160 19.53 8.14 0.49
N ASP A 161 20.53 8.75 1.08
CA ASP A 161 20.37 9.96 1.90
C ASP A 161 19.83 11.17 1.12
N ASN A 162 19.83 11.14 -0.22
CA ASN A 162 19.19 12.16 -1.04
C ASN A 162 17.67 11.96 -1.16
N GLN A 163 17.18 10.73 -0.94
CA GLN A 163 15.77 10.38 -1.03
C GLN A 163 15.14 10.18 0.36
N TRP A 164 15.94 10.03 1.41
CA TRP A 164 15.49 9.77 2.77
C TRP A 164 15.85 10.92 3.71
N SER A 165 14.94 11.26 4.61
CA SER A 165 15.14 12.29 5.62
C SER A 165 14.45 11.91 6.93
N ILE A 166 14.73 12.68 7.99
CA ILE A 166 14.05 12.53 9.28
C ILE A 166 12.52 12.74 9.18
N ALA A 167 12.05 13.47 8.18
CA ALA A 167 10.62 13.67 7.95
C ALA A 167 9.91 12.35 7.64
N HIS A 168 10.53 11.45 6.85
CA HIS A 168 10.01 10.12 6.55
C HIS A 168 9.85 9.29 7.83
N GLU A 169 10.85 9.32 8.71
CA GLU A 169 10.80 8.62 10.01
C GLU A 169 9.67 9.14 10.88
N LYS A 170 9.50 10.46 10.96
CA LYS A 170 8.44 11.11 11.73
C LYS A 170 7.04 10.82 11.18
N ILE A 171 6.88 10.75 9.87
CA ILE A 171 5.61 10.36 9.22
C ILE A 171 5.29 8.90 9.56
N LEU A 172 6.24 7.97 9.41
CA LEU A 172 6.07 6.56 9.76
C LEU A 172 5.75 6.37 11.24
N GLU A 173 6.48 7.03 12.14
CA GLU A 173 6.23 6.99 13.58
C GLU A 173 4.82 7.49 13.91
N THR A 174 4.43 8.65 13.35
CA THR A 174 3.11 9.23 13.55
C THR A 174 2.00 8.29 13.08
N ALA A 175 2.16 7.69 11.91
CA ALA A 175 1.21 6.71 11.39
C ALA A 175 1.15 5.45 12.28
N ALA A 176 2.30 4.88 12.65
CA ALA A 176 2.36 3.67 13.46
C ALA A 176 1.77 3.86 14.88
N ARG A 177 1.90 5.04 15.47
CA ARG A 177 1.35 5.34 16.78
C ARG A 177 -0.18 5.50 16.79
N ARG A 178 -0.83 5.59 15.62
CA ARG A 178 -2.29 5.65 15.56
C ARG A 178 -2.89 4.32 16.03
N PRO A 179 -3.90 4.33 16.93
CA PRO A 179 -4.49 3.11 17.47
C PRO A 179 -5.23 2.27 16.41
N GLU A 180 -5.80 2.93 15.39
CA GLU A 180 -6.48 2.31 14.27
C GLU A 180 -5.54 1.58 13.30
N VAL A 181 -4.25 1.90 13.28
CA VAL A 181 -3.28 1.22 12.42
C VAL A 181 -2.96 -0.16 12.95
N ASP A 182 -3.14 -1.18 12.11
CA ASP A 182 -2.73 -2.54 12.38
C ASP A 182 -1.23 -2.71 12.10
N ARG A 183 -0.81 -2.43 10.88
CA ARG A 183 0.59 -2.53 10.45
C ARG A 183 0.93 -1.60 9.30
N ILE A 184 2.22 -1.39 9.09
CA ILE A 184 2.77 -0.62 7.98
C ILE A 184 3.86 -1.46 7.32
N PHE A 185 3.71 -1.71 6.02
CA PHE A 185 4.72 -2.42 5.25
C PHE A 185 5.72 -1.44 4.66
N VAL A 186 6.98 -1.75 4.81
CA VAL A 186 8.12 -0.96 4.33
C VAL A 186 9.19 -1.89 3.75
N ASN A 187 10.08 -1.36 2.93
CA ASN A 187 11.24 -2.14 2.49
C ASN A 187 12.07 -2.62 3.71
N PRO A 188 12.65 -3.84 3.67
CA PRO A 188 13.51 -4.34 4.75
C PRO A 188 14.64 -3.38 5.15
N SER A 189 15.23 -2.65 4.19
CA SER A 189 16.28 -1.66 4.46
C SER A 189 15.78 -0.46 5.26
N VAL A 190 14.54 0.00 4.99
CA VAL A 190 13.88 1.04 5.80
C VAL A 190 13.68 0.54 7.22
N LYS A 191 13.17 -0.69 7.39
CA LYS A 191 13.02 -1.28 8.73
C LYS A 191 14.35 -1.37 9.46
N ARG A 192 15.42 -1.80 8.79
CA ARG A 192 16.77 -1.90 9.36
C ARG A 192 17.30 -0.53 9.79
N LEU A 193 17.10 0.51 8.98
CA LEU A 193 17.47 1.88 9.34
C LEU A 193 16.76 2.33 10.62
N LEU A 194 15.44 2.13 10.70
CA LEU A 194 14.65 2.51 11.87
C LEU A 194 15.09 1.77 13.13
N CYS A 195 15.42 0.47 13.03
CA CYS A 195 15.94 -0.32 14.13
C CYS A 195 17.32 0.17 14.64
N ALA A 196 18.12 0.79 13.78
CA ALA A 196 19.42 1.35 14.16
C ALA A 196 19.34 2.68 14.93
N ARG A 197 18.16 3.32 14.99
CA ARG A 197 17.97 4.57 15.73
C ARG A 197 17.98 4.31 17.24
N LYS A 198 18.51 5.28 18.01
CA LYS A 198 18.55 5.21 19.49
C LYS A 198 17.25 5.69 20.17
N SER A 199 16.18 5.87 19.42
CA SER A 199 14.87 6.29 19.93
C SER A 199 14.04 5.14 20.45
N ALA A 200 12.92 5.42 21.13
CA ALA A 200 11.98 4.41 21.59
C ALA A 200 11.41 3.61 20.41
N HIS A 201 11.40 2.30 20.54
CA HIS A 201 11.07 1.35 19.47
C HIS A 201 9.66 0.74 19.58
N ASP A 202 8.83 1.15 20.54
CA ASP A 202 7.50 0.60 20.80
C ASP A 202 6.58 0.59 19.56
N TRP A 203 6.69 1.60 18.72
CA TRP A 203 5.92 1.70 17.48
C TRP A 203 6.48 0.83 16.34
N LEU A 204 7.75 0.42 16.41
CA LEU A 204 8.38 -0.41 15.38
C LEU A 204 7.75 -1.80 15.25
N ARG A 205 7.05 -2.28 16.27
CA ARG A 205 6.25 -3.51 16.19
C ARG A 205 5.29 -3.50 15.00
N LYS A 206 4.70 -2.35 14.68
CA LYS A 206 3.78 -2.19 13.55
C LYS A 206 4.48 -2.02 12.20
N ILE A 207 5.76 -1.69 12.17
CA ILE A 207 6.54 -1.56 10.94
C ILE A 207 7.02 -2.95 10.51
N ARG A 208 6.49 -3.44 9.39
CA ARG A 208 6.75 -4.81 8.91
C ARG A 208 7.54 -4.79 7.61
N PRO A 209 8.66 -5.50 7.54
CA PRO A 209 9.42 -5.61 6.30
C PRO A 209 8.61 -6.38 5.25
N TRP A 210 8.65 -5.91 4.00
CA TRP A 210 8.05 -6.59 2.86
C TRP A 210 8.80 -6.22 1.58
N TRP A 211 8.90 -7.16 0.63
CA TRP A 211 9.57 -6.91 -0.66
C TRP A 211 8.89 -5.78 -1.43
N GLY A 212 9.68 -5.07 -2.26
CA GLY A 212 9.28 -3.78 -2.81
C GLY A 212 9.19 -2.75 -1.69
N HIS A 213 8.19 -1.87 -1.70
CA HIS A 213 7.97 -0.83 -0.70
C HIS A 213 9.21 0.04 -0.44
N ASP A 214 9.96 0.29 -1.51
CA ASP A 214 11.12 1.17 -1.52
C ASP A 214 10.82 2.55 -2.13
N ASP A 215 9.69 2.71 -2.79
CA ASP A 215 9.16 3.97 -3.31
C ASP A 215 7.94 4.49 -2.53
N HIS A 216 7.29 3.63 -1.74
CA HIS A 216 6.15 3.95 -0.89
C HIS A 216 6.13 3.07 0.38
N PHE A 217 5.36 3.47 1.37
CA PHE A 217 4.95 2.61 2.46
C PHE A 217 3.45 2.33 2.38
N HIS A 218 3.08 1.11 2.76
CA HIS A 218 1.70 0.64 2.72
C HIS A 218 1.14 0.56 4.13
N VAL A 219 0.08 1.30 4.40
CA VAL A 219 -0.59 1.28 5.70
C VAL A 219 -1.84 0.41 5.62
N ARG A 220 -2.02 -0.46 6.62
CA ARG A 220 -3.24 -1.23 6.84
C ARG A 220 -3.87 -0.83 8.15
N LEU A 221 -5.16 -0.53 8.12
CA LEU A 221 -5.95 -0.31 9.32
C LEU A 221 -6.52 -1.63 9.86
N LYS A 222 -6.83 -1.63 11.15
CA LYS A 222 -7.62 -2.68 11.80
C LYS A 222 -9.04 -2.69 11.27
N CYS A 223 -9.72 -3.82 11.38
CA CYS A 223 -11.16 -3.87 11.17
C CYS A 223 -11.87 -2.85 12.08
N PRO A 224 -12.77 -2.02 11.53
CA PRO A 224 -13.60 -1.14 12.34
C PRO A 224 -14.47 -1.92 13.33
N LEU A 225 -14.65 -1.41 14.54
CA LEU A 225 -15.34 -2.12 15.63
C LEU A 225 -16.74 -2.61 15.25
N ASN A 226 -17.46 -1.86 14.40
CA ASN A 226 -18.83 -2.18 14.00
C ASN A 226 -18.91 -3.01 12.70
N ASN A 227 -17.80 -3.46 12.16
CA ASN A 227 -17.75 -4.25 10.93
C ASN A 227 -17.60 -5.74 11.26
N LYS A 228 -18.71 -6.39 11.62
CA LYS A 228 -18.74 -7.79 12.05
C LYS A 228 -18.27 -8.80 10.98
N ASN A 229 -18.36 -8.42 9.70
CA ASN A 229 -17.95 -9.24 8.56
C ASN A 229 -16.51 -8.99 8.14
N CYS A 230 -15.79 -8.08 8.79
CA CYS A 230 -14.38 -7.82 8.53
C CYS A 230 -13.50 -8.84 9.25
N THR A 231 -12.57 -9.42 8.52
CA THR A 231 -11.60 -10.40 9.04
C THR A 231 -10.23 -9.74 9.13
N GLY A 232 -9.78 -9.50 10.36
CA GLY A 232 -8.44 -8.95 10.63
C GLY A 232 -7.33 -9.91 10.22
N GLN A 233 -6.15 -9.38 10.06
CA GLN A 233 -4.95 -10.19 9.87
C GLN A 233 -4.49 -10.77 11.22
N GLU A 234 -3.71 -11.87 11.19
CA GLU A 234 -3.12 -12.45 12.39
C GLU A 234 -2.41 -11.38 13.26
N PRO A 235 -2.53 -11.49 14.59
CA PRO A 235 -1.91 -10.53 15.51
C PRO A 235 -0.42 -10.37 15.26
N LEU A 236 0.08 -9.17 15.48
CA LEU A 236 1.51 -8.91 15.40
C LEU A 236 2.27 -9.57 16.56
N PRO A 237 3.48 -10.09 16.34
CA PRO A 237 4.38 -10.48 17.41
C PRO A 237 4.58 -9.35 18.43
N GLU A 238 4.89 -9.66 19.66
CA GLU A 238 5.12 -8.63 20.68
C GLU A 238 6.43 -7.87 20.50
N SER A 239 7.43 -8.50 19.85
CA SER A 239 8.72 -7.87 19.57
C SER A 239 8.61 -6.70 18.59
N ASP A 240 9.56 -5.79 18.67
CA ASP A 240 9.69 -4.67 17.72
C ASP A 240 10.10 -5.13 16.31
N GLY A 241 10.51 -6.40 16.15
CA GLY A 241 10.96 -6.98 14.88
C GLY A 241 12.33 -6.47 14.43
N CYS A 242 13.18 -6.04 15.38
CA CYS A 242 14.56 -5.62 15.13
C CYS A 242 15.58 -6.73 15.47
N ASP A 243 15.12 -7.94 15.50
CA ASP A 243 15.87 -9.16 15.88
C ASP A 243 16.34 -9.97 14.66
N ALA A 244 16.69 -11.24 14.88
CA ALA A 244 17.14 -12.16 13.83
C ALA A 244 16.12 -12.34 12.69
N SER A 245 14.84 -12.14 12.94
CA SER A 245 13.81 -12.21 11.90
C SER A 245 13.97 -11.12 10.82
N LEU A 246 14.51 -9.97 11.19
CA LEU A 246 14.87 -8.93 10.22
C LEU A 246 16.12 -9.31 9.41
N ALA A 247 17.09 -9.96 10.04
CA ALA A 247 18.32 -10.37 9.36
C ALA A 247 18.05 -11.35 8.20
N TRP A 248 17.04 -12.21 8.33
CA TRP A 248 16.64 -13.15 7.28
C TRP A 248 16.33 -12.44 5.95
N TRP A 249 15.71 -11.25 5.97
CA TRP A 249 15.36 -10.51 4.74
C TRP A 249 16.57 -10.12 3.89
N PHE A 250 17.78 -10.16 4.44
CA PHE A 250 19.03 -9.83 3.74
C PHE A 250 19.85 -11.08 3.37
N SER A 251 19.36 -12.28 3.70
CA SER A 251 20.01 -13.55 3.35
C SER A 251 19.85 -13.88 1.87
N GLU A 252 20.74 -14.73 1.36
CA GLU A 252 20.63 -15.26 -0.01
C GLU A 252 19.36 -16.10 -0.19
N GLU A 253 18.91 -16.81 0.86
CA GLU A 253 17.66 -17.57 0.84
C GLU A 253 16.47 -16.65 0.56
N ALA A 254 16.37 -15.52 1.28
CA ALA A 254 15.27 -14.57 1.12
C ALA A 254 15.25 -13.89 -0.25
N LYS A 255 16.43 -13.68 -0.85
CA LYS A 255 16.61 -13.06 -2.18
C LYS A 255 16.43 -14.05 -3.33
N THR A 256 16.51 -15.35 -3.06
CA THR A 256 16.34 -16.37 -4.09
C THR A 256 14.86 -16.44 -4.49
N PRO A 257 14.53 -16.28 -5.78
CA PRO A 257 13.15 -16.43 -6.23
C PRO A 257 12.63 -17.81 -5.88
N VAL A 258 11.57 -17.89 -5.11
CA VAL A 258 10.85 -19.14 -4.89
C VAL A 258 10.33 -19.57 -6.26
N PRO A 259 10.60 -20.81 -6.74
CA PRO A 259 10.00 -21.33 -7.96
C PRO A 259 8.51 -21.08 -7.92
N ALA A 260 7.92 -20.60 -9.02
CA ALA A 260 6.52 -20.22 -9.09
C ALA A 260 5.67 -21.30 -8.42
N ALA A 261 5.20 -21.01 -7.22
CA ALA A 261 4.34 -21.92 -6.49
C ALA A 261 3.16 -22.26 -7.40
N LYS A 262 2.68 -23.52 -7.34
CA LYS A 262 1.44 -23.96 -7.97
C LYS A 262 0.45 -22.80 -7.93
N LYS A 263 -0.12 -22.45 -9.11
CA LYS A 263 -1.14 -21.41 -9.27
C LYS A 263 -2.01 -21.38 -8.02
N LEU A 264 -1.84 -20.36 -7.16
CA LEU A 264 -2.62 -20.27 -5.94
C LEU A 264 -4.09 -20.27 -6.36
N GLU A 265 -4.89 -21.18 -5.79
CA GLU A 265 -6.34 -21.18 -5.99
C GLU A 265 -6.87 -19.76 -5.73
N PRO A 266 -7.78 -19.27 -6.59
CA PRO A 266 -8.42 -17.98 -6.35
C PRO A 266 -9.08 -18.00 -4.97
N LEU A 267 -8.77 -16.99 -4.15
CA LEU A 267 -9.40 -16.86 -2.83
C LEU A 267 -10.91 -16.65 -3.05
N THR A 268 -11.72 -17.46 -2.38
CA THR A 268 -13.18 -17.32 -2.42
C THR A 268 -13.58 -16.07 -1.66
N LEU A 269 -14.26 -15.16 -2.32
CA LEU A 269 -14.82 -13.97 -1.68
C LEU A 269 -16.00 -14.36 -0.76
N PRO A 270 -16.23 -13.65 0.35
CA PRO A 270 -17.45 -13.80 1.14
C PRO A 270 -18.71 -13.60 0.29
N ALA A 271 -19.77 -14.37 0.54
CA ALA A 271 -21.04 -14.28 -0.20
C ALA A 271 -21.66 -12.86 -0.20
N LEU A 272 -21.43 -12.07 0.86
CA LEU A 272 -21.86 -10.67 0.90
C LEU A 272 -21.20 -9.81 -0.19
N CYS A 273 -20.02 -10.18 -0.67
CA CYS A 273 -19.37 -9.45 -1.75
C CYS A 273 -20.11 -9.58 -3.08
N ASP A 274 -20.82 -10.68 -3.32
CA ASP A 274 -21.70 -10.83 -4.48
C ASP A 274 -22.87 -9.83 -4.42
N VAL A 275 -23.39 -9.57 -3.22
CA VAL A 275 -24.44 -8.56 -3.00
C VAL A 275 -23.89 -7.17 -3.29
N VAL A 276 -22.69 -6.85 -2.77
CA VAL A 276 -22.01 -5.56 -3.02
C VAL A 276 -21.73 -5.37 -4.51
N LEU A 277 -21.28 -6.43 -5.20
CA LEU A 277 -20.94 -6.38 -6.62
C LEU A 277 -22.14 -6.08 -7.52
N LYS A 278 -23.34 -6.58 -7.15
CA LYS A 278 -24.56 -6.47 -7.96
C LYS A 278 -25.38 -5.20 -7.69
N LYS A 279 -25.10 -4.46 -6.60
CA LYS A 279 -25.80 -3.23 -6.22
C LYS A 279 -25.58 -2.11 -7.25
#